data_767c8ae75125932f5796d5029c1e0884
#
_entry.id   767c8ae75125932f5796d5029c1e0884
#
_cell.length_a   1.000
_cell.length_b   1.000
_cell.length_c   1.000
_cell.angle_alpha   90.00
_cell.angle_beta   90.00
_cell.angle_gamma   90.00
#
_symmetry.space_group_name_H-M   'P 1'
#
loop_
_entity.id
_entity.type
_entity.pdbx_description
1 polymer ?
#
loop_
_entity_poly.entity_id
_entity_poly.type
_entity_poly.pdbx_seq_one_letter_code
_entity_poly.pdbx_strand_id
1 'polypeptide(L)'
;MAGGVNKVILVGYLGADPDMRYTPSGQGVCELRLATSESWNDKNGQRQERTEWHRIVVWGKRAEVCSKYLAKGRQVFVEGRIQTRTYDDKEGNKRYITEIIANDVQFLGGGRDGGGGRGRSEDGPPPPADGDIGYAGGGGGFGGGGGGGGGGGGPDDDIPF
;
A
#
# COMPACT_ATOMS: atom_id res chain seq x y z
N MET A 1 -4.85 6.16 -36.96
CA MET A 1 -4.12 5.86 -35.70
C MET A 1 -5.06 5.27 -34.70
N ALA A 2 -4.82 4.03 -34.27
CA ALA A 2 -5.55 3.46 -33.14
C ALA A 2 -5.12 4.16 -31.85
N GLY A 3 -6.05 4.77 -31.14
CA GLY A 3 -5.80 5.33 -29.82
C GLY A 3 -5.67 4.20 -28.80
N GLY A 4 -4.69 4.32 -27.91
CA GLY A 4 -4.51 3.42 -26.78
C GLY A 4 -4.75 4.12 -25.45
N VAL A 5 -4.92 3.37 -24.39
CA VAL A 5 -4.96 3.87 -23.02
C VAL A 5 -3.66 3.49 -22.32
N ASN A 6 -3.03 4.48 -21.68
CA ASN A 6 -1.87 4.25 -20.82
C ASN A 6 -2.15 4.94 -19.48
N LYS A 7 -2.64 4.17 -18.53
CA LYS A 7 -3.04 4.66 -17.21
C LYS A 7 -2.59 3.70 -16.13
N VAL A 8 -2.00 4.25 -15.09
CA VAL A 8 -1.57 3.53 -13.89
C VAL A 8 -2.20 4.18 -12.68
N ILE A 9 -2.75 3.37 -11.79
CA ILE A 9 -3.28 3.79 -10.50
C ILE A 9 -2.62 2.95 -9.44
N LEU A 10 -1.99 3.60 -8.47
CA LEU A 10 -1.31 2.94 -7.36
C LEU A 10 -1.73 3.56 -6.03
N VAL A 11 -1.91 2.72 -5.03
CA VAL A 11 -2.01 3.11 -3.64
C VAL A 11 -0.97 2.31 -2.86
N GLY A 12 -0.08 3.00 -2.18
CA GLY A 12 0.99 2.33 -1.45
C GLY A 12 1.70 3.26 -0.48
N TYR A 13 2.80 2.79 0.05
CA TYR A 13 3.59 3.51 1.04
C TYR A 13 4.95 3.90 0.47
N LEU A 14 5.41 5.09 0.82
CA LEU A 14 6.75 5.55 0.44
C LEU A 14 7.82 4.77 1.20
N GLY A 15 8.75 4.19 0.45
CA GLY A 15 9.89 3.46 1.01
C GLY A 15 11.09 4.32 1.34
N ALA A 16 11.10 5.56 0.88
CA ALA A 16 12.13 6.56 1.13
C ALA A 16 11.54 7.95 1.10
N ASP A 17 12.27 8.92 1.63
CA ASP A 17 11.93 10.33 1.49
C ASP A 17 11.94 10.73 0.00
N PRO A 18 11.05 11.67 -0.41
CA PRO A 18 11.05 12.20 -1.76
C PRO A 18 12.40 12.80 -2.17
N ASP A 19 12.88 12.47 -3.36
CA ASP A 19 14.11 13.03 -3.92
C ASP A 19 13.76 14.16 -4.89
N MET A 20 13.99 15.39 -4.47
CA MET A 20 13.69 16.59 -5.24
C MET A 20 14.90 17.09 -6.00
N ARG A 21 14.71 17.35 -7.27
CA ARG A 21 15.72 17.92 -8.17
C ARG A 21 15.12 19.01 -9.03
N TYR A 22 15.98 19.85 -9.57
CA TYR A 22 15.59 20.87 -10.53
C TYR A 22 16.32 20.64 -11.85
N THR A 23 15.58 20.78 -12.95
CA THR A 23 16.17 20.74 -14.30
C THR A 23 16.96 22.02 -14.56
N PRO A 24 17.86 22.04 -15.57
CA PRO A 24 18.55 23.27 -15.97
C PRO A 24 17.61 24.42 -16.34
N SER A 25 16.38 24.11 -16.76
CA SER A 25 15.34 25.10 -17.04
C SER A 25 14.61 25.61 -15.79
N GLY A 26 14.95 25.09 -14.59
CA GLY A 26 14.35 25.48 -13.31
C GLY A 26 13.06 24.75 -12.95
N GLN A 27 12.69 23.72 -13.69
CA GLN A 27 11.51 22.92 -13.41
C GLN A 27 11.80 21.89 -12.32
N GLY A 28 10.93 21.82 -11.31
CA GLY A 28 11.03 20.83 -10.24
C GLY A 28 10.67 19.42 -10.71
N VAL A 29 11.45 18.46 -10.30
CA VAL A 29 11.21 17.02 -10.52
C VAL A 29 11.40 16.30 -9.19
N CYS A 30 10.41 15.56 -8.76
CA CYS A 30 10.47 14.77 -7.54
C CYS A 30 10.33 13.28 -7.87
N GLU A 31 11.28 12.50 -7.41
CA GLU A 31 11.22 11.04 -7.52
C GLU A 31 10.69 10.44 -6.22
N LEU A 32 9.69 9.59 -6.34
CA LEU A 32 9.11 8.85 -5.24
C LEU A 32 9.33 7.35 -5.45
N ARG A 33 9.67 6.65 -4.38
CA ARG A 33 9.70 5.18 -4.35
C ARG A 33 8.50 4.67 -3.59
N LEU A 34 7.59 4.05 -4.30
CA LEU A 34 6.33 3.55 -3.77
C LEU A 34 6.33 2.03 -3.70
N ALA A 35 5.99 1.51 -2.54
CA ALA A 35 5.80 0.07 -2.32
C ALA A 35 4.32 -0.27 -2.34
N THR A 36 3.97 -1.27 -3.14
CA THR A 36 2.67 -1.95 -3.08
C THR A 36 2.90 -3.38 -2.64
N SER A 37 2.16 -3.84 -1.64
CA SER A 37 2.29 -5.18 -1.09
C SER A 37 1.02 -5.98 -1.33
N GLU A 38 1.21 -7.20 -1.78
CA GLU A 38 0.16 -8.19 -1.97
C GLU A 38 0.42 -9.37 -1.03
N SER A 39 -0.63 -9.92 -0.47
CA SER A 39 -0.52 -11.14 0.31
C SER A 39 -1.58 -12.14 -0.12
N TRP A 40 -1.17 -13.39 -0.26
CA TRP A 40 -2.05 -14.49 -0.64
C TRP A 40 -1.66 -15.75 0.11
N ASN A 41 -2.56 -16.70 0.13
CA ASN A 41 -2.26 -18.03 0.63
C ASN A 41 -1.87 -18.93 -0.54
N ASP A 42 -0.78 -19.66 -0.39
CA ASP A 42 -0.36 -20.63 -1.38
C ASP A 42 -1.21 -21.92 -1.31
N LYS A 43 -0.93 -22.86 -2.22
CA LYS A 43 -1.64 -24.16 -2.29
C LYS A 43 -1.49 -25.01 -1.02
N ASN A 44 -0.48 -24.72 -0.20
CA ASN A 44 -0.23 -25.40 1.08
C ASN A 44 -0.85 -24.66 2.28
N GLY A 45 -1.61 -23.59 2.02
CA GLY A 45 -2.21 -22.77 3.07
C GLY A 45 -1.22 -21.83 3.78
N GLN A 46 -0.01 -21.69 3.25
CA GLN A 46 0.99 -20.76 3.80
C GLN A 46 0.77 -19.35 3.24
N ARG A 47 0.86 -18.36 4.11
CA ARG A 47 0.77 -16.97 3.72
C ARG A 47 2.04 -16.53 3.03
N GLN A 48 1.88 -16.05 1.81
CA GLN A 48 2.94 -15.44 1.00
C GLN A 48 2.72 -13.93 0.94
N GLU A 49 3.80 -13.19 0.84
CA GLU A 49 3.77 -11.75 0.69
C GLU A 49 4.76 -11.35 -0.40
N ARG A 50 4.35 -10.42 -1.24
CA ARG A 50 5.19 -9.85 -2.28
C ARG A 50 5.07 -8.33 -2.26
N THR A 51 6.18 -7.65 -2.27
CA THR A 51 6.25 -6.19 -2.39
C THR A 51 6.80 -5.82 -3.75
N GLU A 52 6.07 -4.97 -4.46
CA GLU A 52 6.51 -4.39 -5.73
C GLU A 52 6.92 -2.93 -5.50
N TRP A 53 8.07 -2.57 -6.03
CA TRP A 53 8.62 -1.22 -5.93
C TRP A 53 8.41 -0.45 -7.21
N HIS A 54 7.76 0.69 -7.11
CA HIS A 54 7.46 1.57 -8.24
C HIS A 54 8.29 2.85 -8.15
N ARG A 55 8.87 3.22 -9.27
CA ARG A 55 9.54 4.50 -9.44
C ARG A 55 8.55 5.49 -10.04
N ILE A 56 8.26 6.55 -9.32
CA ILE A 56 7.29 7.56 -9.69
C ILE A 56 8.00 8.89 -9.86
N VAL A 57 7.74 9.56 -10.96
CA VAL A 57 8.29 10.87 -11.29
C VAL A 57 7.17 11.90 -11.31
N VAL A 58 7.32 12.92 -10.49
CA VAL A 58 6.38 14.03 -10.36
C VAL A 58 7.03 15.30 -10.87
N TRP A 59 6.33 16.06 -11.70
CA TRP A 59 6.85 17.27 -12.31
C TRP A 59 6.18 18.54 -11.79
N GLY A 60 6.90 19.65 -11.83
CA GLY A 60 6.41 20.98 -11.58
C GLY A 60 6.06 21.26 -10.12
N LYS A 61 5.03 22.04 -9.90
CA LYS A 61 4.58 22.44 -8.55
C LYS A 61 4.18 21.26 -7.68
N ARG A 62 3.65 20.21 -8.27
CA ARG A 62 3.34 18.97 -7.53
C ARG A 62 4.58 18.31 -6.98
N ALA A 63 5.69 18.37 -7.70
CA ALA A 63 6.98 17.88 -7.21
C ALA A 63 7.41 18.60 -5.93
N GLU A 64 7.28 19.90 -5.89
CA GLU A 64 7.59 20.72 -4.72
C GLU A 64 6.67 20.39 -3.53
N VAL A 65 5.37 20.23 -3.79
CA VAL A 65 4.39 19.84 -2.76
C VAL A 65 4.71 18.46 -2.21
N CYS A 66 5.01 17.48 -3.07
CA CYS A 66 5.39 16.14 -2.65
C CYS A 66 6.66 16.16 -1.80
N SER A 67 7.68 16.89 -2.22
CA SER A 67 8.93 17.02 -1.48
C SER A 67 8.74 17.66 -0.11
N LYS A 68 7.85 18.63 -0.01
CA LYS A 68 7.60 19.39 1.22
C LYS A 68 6.79 18.63 2.25
N TYR A 69 5.77 17.87 1.82
CA TYR A 69 4.78 17.28 2.71
C TYR A 69 4.88 15.75 2.84
N LEU A 70 5.58 15.08 1.94
CA LEU A 70 5.75 13.64 1.99
C LEU A 70 7.06 13.24 2.67
N ALA A 71 7.04 12.09 3.33
CA ALA A 71 8.18 11.48 3.95
C ALA A 71 8.08 9.95 3.83
N LYS A 72 9.16 9.25 4.08
CA LYS A 72 9.19 7.80 4.18
C LYS A 72 8.06 7.29 5.10
N GLY A 73 7.35 6.26 4.65
CA GLY A 73 6.27 5.63 5.39
C GLY A 73 4.88 6.26 5.18
N ARG A 74 4.79 7.34 4.44
CA ARG A 74 3.49 7.96 4.10
C ARG A 74 2.76 7.16 3.04
N GLN A 75 1.46 7.06 3.20
CA GLN A 75 0.59 6.47 2.20
C GLN A 75 0.17 7.52 1.17
N VAL A 76 0.25 7.16 -0.09
CA VAL A 76 -0.14 8.02 -1.20
C VAL A 76 -0.93 7.25 -2.25
N PHE A 77 -1.85 7.97 -2.89
CA PHE A 77 -2.50 7.56 -4.12
C PHE A 77 -1.81 8.27 -5.28
N VAL A 78 -1.47 7.52 -6.30
CA VAL A 78 -0.83 8.04 -7.52
C VAL A 78 -1.62 7.60 -8.73
N GLU A 79 -1.96 8.55 -9.57
CA GLU A 79 -2.49 8.31 -10.90
C GLU A 79 -1.52 8.88 -11.93
N GLY A 80 -1.21 8.11 -12.94
CA GLY A 80 -0.29 8.53 -13.98
C GLY A 80 -0.27 7.58 -15.17
N ARG A 81 0.84 7.60 -15.88
CA ARG A 81 1.10 6.74 -17.03
C ARG A 81 2.45 6.05 -16.89
N ILE A 82 2.57 4.88 -17.46
CA ILE A 82 3.84 4.17 -17.54
C ILE A 82 4.67 4.72 -18.70
N GLN A 83 5.95 4.89 -18.47
CA GLN A 83 6.90 5.34 -19.49
C GLN A 83 8.21 4.59 -19.32
N THR A 84 8.73 4.06 -20.42
CA THR A 84 10.07 3.48 -20.47
C THR A 84 10.99 4.42 -21.24
N ARG A 85 12.12 4.73 -20.65
CA ARG A 85 13.18 5.48 -21.31
C ARG A 85 14.48 4.70 -21.32
N THR A 86 15.33 5.03 -22.25
CA THR A 86 16.67 4.47 -22.35
C THR A 86 17.71 5.47 -21.88
N TYR A 87 18.75 4.97 -21.28
CA TYR A 87 19.94 5.76 -20.94
C TYR A 87 21.19 4.90 -21.12
N ASP A 88 22.32 5.55 -21.30
CA ASP A 88 23.60 4.88 -21.38
C ASP A 88 24.24 4.86 -19.97
N ASP A 89 24.68 3.69 -19.52
CA ASP A 89 25.40 3.58 -18.26
C ASP A 89 26.86 4.05 -18.40
N LYS A 90 27.59 4.03 -17.30
CA LYS A 90 29.00 4.46 -17.29
C LYS A 90 29.91 3.62 -18.17
N GLU A 91 29.48 2.41 -18.52
CA GLU A 91 30.21 1.47 -19.39
C GLU A 91 29.79 1.58 -20.85
N GLY A 92 28.87 2.51 -21.19
CA GLY A 92 28.36 2.70 -22.52
C GLY A 92 27.26 1.70 -22.95
N ASN A 93 26.75 0.90 -22.03
CA ASN A 93 25.66 -0.04 -22.32
C ASN A 93 24.32 0.67 -22.26
N LYS A 94 23.46 0.36 -23.21
CA LYS A 94 22.09 0.86 -23.23
C LYS A 94 21.25 0.18 -22.16
N ARG A 95 20.68 0.99 -21.27
CA ARG A 95 19.81 0.54 -20.18
C ARG A 95 18.40 1.09 -20.37
N TYR A 96 17.44 0.31 -19.92
CA TYR A 96 16.02 0.68 -19.93
C TYR A 96 15.56 0.91 -18.50
N ILE A 97 14.83 1.99 -18.29
CA ILE A 97 14.20 2.28 -17.01
C ILE A 97 12.71 2.53 -17.23
N THR A 98 11.89 1.83 -16.46
CA THR A 98 10.45 2.01 -16.48
C THR A 98 10.04 2.86 -15.30
N GLU A 99 9.37 3.95 -15.57
CA GLU A 99 8.91 4.93 -14.61
C GLU A 99 7.41 5.17 -14.75
N ILE A 100 6.80 5.65 -13.71
CA ILE A 100 5.42 6.13 -13.73
C ILE A 100 5.47 7.65 -13.65
N ILE A 101 4.98 8.30 -14.68
CA ILE A 101 4.86 9.75 -14.69
C ILE A 101 3.53 10.11 -14.05
N ALA A 102 3.59 10.70 -12.87
CA ALA A 102 2.40 11.07 -12.12
C ALA A 102 1.67 12.25 -12.74
N ASN A 103 0.39 12.08 -12.99
CA ASN A 103 -0.53 13.16 -13.35
C ASN A 103 -1.21 13.73 -12.11
N ASP A 104 -1.47 12.88 -11.12
CA ASP A 104 -2.03 13.27 -9.84
C ASP A 104 -1.42 12.47 -8.68
N VAL A 105 -1.25 13.13 -7.56
CA VAL A 105 -0.77 12.53 -6.31
C VAL A 105 -1.64 13.03 -5.17
N GLN A 106 -2.28 12.12 -4.45
CA GLN A 106 -3.09 12.43 -3.29
C GLN A 106 -2.46 11.82 -2.04
N PHE A 107 -2.37 12.60 -0.99
CA PHE A 107 -1.82 12.17 0.29
C PHE A 107 -2.92 11.47 1.08
N LEU A 108 -2.71 10.19 1.35
CA LEU A 108 -3.62 9.35 2.11
C LEU A 108 -3.05 9.11 3.52
N GLY A 109 -3.95 8.80 4.43
CA GLY A 109 -3.57 8.55 5.82
C GLY A 109 -3.18 9.81 6.57
N GLY A 110 -3.78 10.02 7.73
CA GLY A 110 -3.40 11.08 8.64
C GLY A 110 -1.96 10.90 9.07
N GLY A 111 -1.05 11.66 8.45
CA GLY A 111 0.27 11.79 9.01
C GLY A 111 0.12 12.42 10.38
N ARG A 112 0.78 11.87 11.36
CA ARG A 112 1.13 12.62 12.55
C ARG A 112 1.98 13.78 12.06
N ASP A 113 1.33 14.90 11.80
CA ASP A 113 2.02 16.16 11.74
C ASP A 113 2.62 16.36 13.13
N GLY A 114 3.93 16.23 13.21
CA GLY A 114 4.66 16.77 14.33
C GLY A 114 4.50 18.27 14.32
N GLY A 115 3.57 18.77 15.07
CA GLY A 115 3.34 20.22 15.18
C GLY A 115 2.13 20.50 16.06
N GLY A 116 2.33 20.54 17.35
CA GLY A 116 1.67 21.37 18.34
C GLY A 116 0.15 21.46 18.35
N GLY A 117 -0.49 20.98 19.41
CA GLY A 117 -1.77 21.52 19.79
C GLY A 117 -2.75 20.47 20.31
N ARG A 118 -2.60 20.15 21.58
CA ARG A 118 -3.65 19.83 22.55
C ARG A 118 -5.05 19.56 21.98
N GLY A 119 -5.44 18.33 22.04
CA GLY A 119 -6.81 17.89 21.92
C GLY A 119 -6.90 16.48 22.49
N ARG A 120 -6.75 16.38 23.80
CA ARG A 120 -7.05 15.19 24.57
C ARG A 120 -8.57 15.04 24.53
N SER A 121 -9.06 14.16 23.72
CA SER A 121 -10.37 13.58 23.89
C SER A 121 -10.15 12.15 24.35
N GLU A 122 -9.97 12.01 25.63
CA GLU A 122 -10.28 10.82 26.36
C GLU A 122 -11.80 10.68 26.30
N ASP A 123 -12.28 9.81 25.44
CA ASP A 123 -13.54 9.11 25.61
C ASP A 123 -13.52 7.89 24.68
N GLY A 124 -12.64 6.96 25.02
CA GLY A 124 -12.79 5.56 24.63
C GLY A 124 -13.24 4.81 25.88
N PRO A 125 -14.19 3.86 25.77
CA PRO A 125 -14.59 3.07 26.90
C PRO A 125 -13.37 2.32 27.44
N PRO A 126 -13.21 2.25 28.77
CA PRO A 126 -12.10 1.53 29.36
C PRO A 126 -12.17 0.06 28.99
N PRO A 127 -11.02 -0.61 28.79
CA PRO A 127 -11.02 -2.05 28.60
C PRO A 127 -11.68 -2.72 29.78
N PRO A 128 -12.45 -3.80 29.58
CA PRO A 128 -13.05 -4.53 30.69
C PRO A 128 -11.95 -5.01 31.61
N ALA A 129 -12.06 -4.65 32.88
CA ALA A 129 -11.22 -5.17 33.90
C ALA A 129 -11.40 -6.70 33.96
N ASP A 130 -10.29 -7.41 33.95
CA ASP A 130 -10.26 -8.82 34.23
C ASP A 130 -10.91 -9.07 35.60
N GLY A 131 -12.19 -9.39 35.51
CA GLY A 131 -12.96 -9.85 36.65
C GLY A 131 -12.72 -11.33 36.87
N ASP A 132 -12.04 -11.59 37.93
CA ASP A 132 -11.95 -12.83 38.68
C ASP A 132 -13.13 -13.77 38.40
N ILE A 133 -12.87 -14.88 37.68
CA ILE A 133 -13.86 -15.93 37.51
C ILE A 133 -13.78 -16.83 38.71
N GLY A 134 -14.61 -16.52 39.70
CA GLY A 134 -14.92 -17.41 40.79
C GLY A 134 -15.54 -18.71 40.25
N TYR A 135 -14.84 -19.79 40.48
CA TYR A 135 -15.35 -21.15 40.38
C TYR A 135 -16.56 -21.33 41.30
N ALA A 136 -17.70 -21.62 40.69
CA ALA A 136 -18.78 -22.28 41.44
C ALA A 136 -19.48 -23.25 40.49
N GLY A 137 -19.40 -24.52 40.89
CA GLY A 137 -19.84 -25.69 40.22
C GLY A 137 -21.33 -25.94 40.16
N GLY A 138 -21.66 -27.00 39.46
CA GLY A 138 -22.96 -27.68 39.45
C GLY A 138 -23.54 -27.73 38.07
N GLY A 139 -23.46 -28.83 37.36
CA GLY A 139 -24.19 -30.02 37.56
C GLY A 139 -25.25 -30.19 36.46
N GLY A 140 -25.23 -31.27 35.69
CA GLY A 140 -26.34 -31.84 34.94
C GLY A 140 -26.43 -31.37 33.48
N GLY A 141 -26.26 -32.18 32.45
CA GLY A 141 -26.72 -33.49 32.22
C GLY A 141 -27.53 -33.53 30.92
N PHE A 142 -27.25 -34.51 30.08
CA PHE A 142 -28.03 -35.01 28.95
C PHE A 142 -28.03 -34.15 27.69
N GLY A 143 -27.73 -34.64 26.50
CA GLY A 143 -27.93 -35.91 25.91
C GLY A 143 -28.23 -35.69 24.45
N GLY A 144 -27.59 -36.48 23.62
CA GLY A 144 -28.26 -37.00 22.43
C GLY A 144 -28.12 -36.27 21.13
N GLY A 145 -27.34 -36.83 20.25
CA GLY A 145 -27.89 -37.44 19.07
C GLY A 145 -27.70 -36.65 17.78
N GLY A 146 -26.83 -37.19 16.93
CA GLY A 146 -27.25 -37.65 15.64
C GLY A 146 -27.03 -36.71 14.46
N GLY A 147 -26.04 -37.05 13.64
CA GLY A 147 -26.36 -37.54 12.34
C GLY A 147 -26.20 -36.58 11.17
N GLY A 148 -25.30 -36.96 10.25
CA GLY A 148 -25.49 -36.84 8.82
C GLY A 148 -24.97 -35.56 8.20
N GLY A 149 -23.87 -35.55 7.44
CA GLY A 149 -23.81 -36.13 6.13
C GLY A 149 -24.01 -35.05 5.07
N GLY A 150 -23.10 -34.91 4.16
CA GLY A 150 -23.27 -34.20 2.90
C GLY A 150 -22.26 -33.09 2.74
N GLY A 151 -21.16 -33.26 2.06
CA GLY A 151 -20.89 -33.41 0.68
C GLY A 151 -21.32 -32.18 -0.11
N GLY A 152 -20.39 -31.30 -0.44
CA GLY A 152 -20.65 -30.22 -1.36
C GLY A 152 -19.33 -29.60 -1.76
N GLY A 153 -18.69 -30.16 -2.80
CA GLY A 153 -17.57 -29.55 -3.47
C GLY A 153 -17.95 -28.19 -4.02
N GLY A 154 -17.24 -27.16 -3.60
CA GLY A 154 -17.26 -25.88 -4.26
C GLY A 154 -16.27 -25.91 -5.43
N PRO A 155 -16.59 -25.27 -6.54
CA PRO A 155 -15.72 -25.21 -7.69
C PRO A 155 -14.48 -24.39 -7.38
N ASP A 156 -13.36 -24.99 -7.72
CA ASP A 156 -12.08 -24.33 -7.78
C ASP A 156 -12.15 -23.19 -8.80
N ASP A 157 -12.24 -21.97 -8.33
CA ASP A 157 -11.98 -20.80 -9.14
C ASP A 157 -10.47 -20.61 -9.23
N ASP A 158 -9.84 -21.43 -10.10
CA ASP A 158 -8.52 -21.17 -10.61
C ASP A 158 -8.60 -19.92 -11.51
N ILE A 159 -8.24 -18.78 -10.96
CA ILE A 159 -7.96 -17.59 -11.77
C ILE A 159 -6.46 -17.61 -12.04
N PRO A 160 -6.01 -17.90 -13.26
CA PRO A 160 -4.60 -17.80 -13.60
C PRO A 160 -4.23 -16.32 -13.83
N PHE A 161 -3.24 -15.87 -13.12
CA PHE A 161 -2.53 -14.63 -13.41
C PHE A 161 -1.16 -14.93 -14.01
#